data_71b71964f94a939495640dc399b82db7
#
_entry.id   71b71964f94a939495640dc399b82db7
#
_cell.length_a   1.000
_cell.length_b   1.000
_cell.length_c   1.000
_cell.angle_alpha   90.00
_cell.angle_beta   90.00
_cell.angle_gamma   90.00
#
_symmetry.space_group_name_H-M   'P 1'
#
loop_
_entity.id
_entity.type
_entity.pdbx_description
1 polymer ?
#
loop_
_entity_poly.entity_id
_entity_poly.type
_entity_poly.pdbx_seq_one_letter_code
_entity_poly.pdbx_strand_id
1 'polypeptide(L)'
;MSSEGDGFMRVFLIRHAESYSNTQGRMMSTTDLALTEKGIRQAERAGIALHTALRGKERLYVFSSPLLRTRQTAEAVLRQFPAAPAVRETADLREMELGLLEGLTWQERGRLYPQVCLERGLSEADVPGGESFGDIRRRCSRFIEQSLAACPESAAVLVFSHGITLRVLTNVLLGRPDGDVNRLNWMEHTAITEIAYDAQRGTARPVCINDYTHLKELCTADYPRWGLFADMEY
;
A
#
# COMPACT_ATOMS: atom_id res chain seq x y z
N MET A 1 -11.15 17.88 -29.66
CA MET A 1 -10.89 16.43 -29.76
C MET A 1 -11.10 15.89 -28.37
N SER A 2 -12.24 15.24 -28.14
CA SER A 2 -12.64 14.61 -26.89
C SER A 2 -11.71 13.42 -26.67
N SER A 3 -10.91 13.43 -25.59
CA SER A 3 -10.24 12.23 -25.11
C SER A 3 -11.33 11.26 -24.65
N GLU A 4 -11.66 10.29 -25.50
CA GLU A 4 -12.34 9.08 -25.08
C GLU A 4 -11.49 8.51 -23.94
N GLY A 5 -12.08 8.39 -22.75
CA GLY A 5 -11.39 7.81 -21.60
C GLY A 5 -10.95 6.40 -21.97
N ASP A 6 -9.65 6.18 -21.93
CA ASP A 6 -9.11 4.82 -21.94
C ASP A 6 -9.92 4.01 -20.93
N GLY A 7 -10.55 2.90 -21.36
CA GLY A 7 -11.46 2.08 -20.54
C GLY A 7 -10.80 1.37 -19.37
N PHE A 8 -9.91 2.08 -18.65
CA PHE A 8 -9.17 1.59 -17.49
C PHE A 8 -9.59 2.33 -16.22
N MET A 9 -9.88 1.54 -15.19
CA MET A 9 -10.02 2.03 -13.82
C MET A 9 -8.68 2.54 -13.30
N ARG A 10 -8.66 3.70 -12.64
CA ARG A 10 -7.47 4.22 -11.97
C ARG A 10 -7.43 3.72 -10.53
N VAL A 11 -6.48 2.87 -10.20
CA VAL A 11 -6.31 2.31 -8.85
C VAL A 11 -5.09 2.93 -8.20
N PHE A 12 -5.31 3.62 -7.07
CA PHE A 12 -4.27 4.24 -6.26
C PHE A 12 -4.06 3.41 -5.00
N LEU A 13 -2.89 2.83 -4.86
CA LEU A 13 -2.47 2.08 -3.68
C LEU A 13 -1.64 3.00 -2.79
N ILE A 14 -2.07 3.23 -1.56
CA ILE A 14 -1.48 4.20 -0.64
C ILE A 14 -1.08 3.48 0.66
N ARG A 15 0.22 3.53 1.02
CA ARG A 15 0.66 3.04 2.31
C ARG A 15 0.23 4.01 3.41
N HIS A 16 -0.15 3.49 4.58
CA HIS A 16 -0.42 4.33 5.75
C HIS A 16 0.75 5.27 6.06
N ALA A 17 0.46 6.42 6.63
CA ALA A 17 1.43 7.40 7.09
C ALA A 17 2.20 6.90 8.32
N GLU A 18 3.26 7.60 8.73
CA GLU A 18 4.05 7.26 9.91
C GLU A 18 3.17 7.17 11.15
N SER A 19 3.25 6.03 11.84
CA SER A 19 2.56 5.79 13.12
C SER A 19 3.57 5.62 14.25
N TYR A 20 3.10 5.70 15.49
CA TYR A 20 3.95 5.43 16.65
C TYR A 20 4.54 4.01 16.66
N SER A 21 3.92 3.04 15.97
CA SER A 21 4.52 1.72 15.78
C SER A 21 5.82 1.80 14.97
N ASN A 22 5.88 2.66 13.96
CA ASN A 22 7.06 2.79 13.09
C ASN A 22 8.25 3.45 13.81
N THR A 23 8.00 4.28 14.83
CA THR A 23 9.08 4.97 15.56
C THR A 23 9.78 4.09 16.59
N GLN A 24 9.26 2.88 16.86
CA GLN A 24 9.80 2.00 17.89
C GLN A 24 10.98 1.13 17.41
N GLY A 25 11.31 1.14 16.11
CA GLY A 25 12.38 0.31 15.55
C GLY A 25 12.13 -1.19 15.64
N ARG A 26 10.86 -1.58 15.82
CA ARG A 26 10.40 -2.96 15.96
C ARG A 26 9.46 -3.33 14.83
N MET A 27 9.42 -4.61 14.51
CA MET A 27 8.48 -5.17 13.55
C MET A 27 7.09 -5.22 14.19
N MET A 28 6.15 -4.48 13.62
CA MET A 28 4.80 -4.37 14.14
C MET A 28 3.78 -4.45 13.02
N SER A 29 2.85 -5.37 13.15
CA SER A 29 1.78 -5.59 12.17
C SER A 29 0.40 -5.48 12.82
N THR A 30 0.12 -6.31 13.80
CA THR A 30 -1.15 -6.34 14.53
C THR A 30 -1.22 -5.26 15.62
N THR A 31 -0.09 -4.84 16.17
CA THR A 31 -0.01 -3.71 17.10
C THR A 31 -0.43 -2.43 16.40
N ASP A 32 -1.55 -1.87 16.82
CA ASP A 32 -2.25 -0.80 16.10
C ASP A 32 -2.20 0.52 16.86
N LEU A 33 -1.18 1.32 16.58
CA LEU A 33 -0.99 2.64 17.17
C LEU A 33 -1.37 3.75 16.20
N ALA A 34 -1.74 4.91 16.76
CA ALA A 34 -2.12 6.10 16.01
C ALA A 34 -0.98 6.66 15.16
N LEU A 35 -1.31 7.53 14.21
CA LEU A 35 -0.34 8.30 13.45
C LEU A 35 0.41 9.27 14.37
N THR A 36 1.69 9.52 14.03
CA THR A 36 2.45 10.63 14.60
C THR A 36 1.96 11.96 14.01
N GLU A 37 2.31 13.09 14.62
CA GLU A 37 2.05 14.40 14.02
C GLU A 37 2.69 14.54 12.63
N LYS A 38 3.89 13.96 12.45
CA LYS A 38 4.53 13.90 11.13
C LYS A 38 3.70 13.05 10.16
N GLY A 39 3.18 11.90 10.62
CA GLY A 39 2.31 11.05 9.81
C GLY A 39 1.03 11.77 9.37
N ILE A 40 0.41 12.56 10.24
CA ILE A 40 -0.76 13.37 9.86
C ILE A 40 -0.40 14.34 8.72
N ARG A 41 0.72 15.07 8.84
CA ARG A 41 1.19 15.97 7.79
C ARG A 41 1.51 15.24 6.47
N GLN A 42 2.09 14.02 6.55
CA GLN A 42 2.32 13.19 5.35
C GLN A 42 1.00 12.84 4.66
N ALA A 43 -0.01 12.43 5.42
CA ALA A 43 -1.32 12.06 4.87
C ALA A 43 -2.05 13.28 4.24
N GLU A 44 -1.96 14.46 4.85
CA GLU A 44 -2.50 15.70 4.28
C GLU A 44 -1.84 16.06 2.95
N ARG A 45 -0.52 15.93 2.84
CA ARG A 45 0.22 16.15 1.58
C ARG A 45 -0.18 15.14 0.50
N ALA A 46 -0.33 13.87 0.86
CA ALA A 46 -0.84 12.85 -0.06
C ALA A 46 -2.26 13.19 -0.55
N GLY A 47 -3.11 13.70 0.34
CA GLY A 47 -4.46 14.16 -0.02
C GLY A 47 -4.45 15.27 -1.06
N ILE A 48 -3.59 16.28 -0.90
CA ILE A 48 -3.43 17.36 -1.88
C ILE A 48 -2.96 16.82 -3.24
N ALA A 49 -1.97 15.92 -3.24
CA ALA A 49 -1.45 15.31 -4.46
C ALA A 49 -2.52 14.50 -5.19
N LEU A 50 -3.25 13.64 -4.48
CA LEU A 50 -4.34 12.82 -5.03
C LEU A 50 -5.50 13.69 -5.56
N HIS A 51 -5.93 14.70 -4.81
CA HIS A 51 -6.97 15.63 -5.26
C HIS A 51 -6.57 16.35 -6.55
N THR A 52 -5.30 16.76 -6.66
CA THR A 52 -4.76 17.39 -7.88
C THR A 52 -4.74 16.39 -9.06
N ALA A 53 -4.33 15.14 -8.83
CA ALA A 53 -4.26 14.11 -9.86
C ALA A 53 -5.64 13.70 -10.39
N LEU A 54 -6.65 13.67 -9.52
CA LEU A 54 -8.00 13.25 -9.85
C LEU A 54 -8.87 14.37 -10.44
N ARG A 55 -8.55 15.63 -10.18
CA ARG A 55 -9.28 16.83 -10.71
C ARG A 55 -10.81 16.78 -10.51
N GLY A 56 -11.30 15.95 -9.60
CA GLY A 56 -12.72 15.85 -9.25
C GLY A 56 -13.66 15.35 -10.36
N LYS A 57 -13.13 14.67 -11.38
CA LYS A 57 -13.90 14.22 -12.54
C LYS A 57 -14.34 12.75 -12.46
N GLU A 58 -13.69 11.94 -11.65
CA GLU A 58 -13.96 10.51 -11.53
C GLU A 58 -14.89 10.22 -10.35
N ARG A 59 -15.73 9.19 -10.48
CA ARG A 59 -16.45 8.63 -9.35
C ARG A 59 -15.47 7.91 -8.43
N LEU A 60 -15.38 8.38 -7.18
CA LEU A 60 -14.40 7.89 -6.23
C LEU A 60 -14.96 6.71 -5.42
N TYR A 61 -14.13 5.67 -5.27
CA TYR A 61 -14.32 4.55 -4.36
C TYR A 61 -13.14 4.47 -3.40
N VAL A 62 -13.40 4.18 -2.13
CA VAL A 62 -12.36 4.18 -1.10
C VAL A 62 -12.43 2.89 -0.29
N PHE A 63 -11.31 2.19 -0.23
CA PHE A 63 -11.12 1.00 0.59
C PHE A 63 -9.96 1.21 1.57
N SER A 64 -10.08 0.65 2.76
CA SER A 64 -9.03 0.71 3.78
C SER A 64 -8.91 -0.61 4.54
N SER A 65 -7.69 -0.91 4.97
CA SER A 65 -7.49 -1.81 6.09
C SER A 65 -8.23 -1.26 7.32
N PRO A 66 -8.78 -2.13 8.20
CA PRO A 66 -9.46 -1.68 9.41
C PRO A 66 -8.51 -1.16 10.50
N LEU A 67 -7.17 -1.26 10.31
CA LEU A 67 -6.20 -0.82 11.31
C LEU A 67 -6.21 0.71 11.45
N LEU A 68 -6.06 1.19 12.69
CA LEU A 68 -6.20 2.61 13.05
C LEU A 68 -5.32 3.53 12.20
N ARG A 69 -4.06 3.16 12.01
CA ARG A 69 -3.10 3.95 11.19
C ARG A 69 -3.54 4.12 9.74
N THR A 70 -4.18 3.12 9.12
CA THR A 70 -4.73 3.23 7.75
C THR A 70 -6.00 4.04 7.72
N ARG A 71 -6.89 3.87 8.70
CA ARG A 71 -8.11 4.66 8.83
C ARG A 71 -7.80 6.14 9.01
N GLN A 72 -6.89 6.49 9.93
CA GLN A 72 -6.46 7.87 10.14
C GLN A 72 -5.77 8.47 8.90
N THR A 73 -4.99 7.65 8.16
CA THR A 73 -4.42 8.09 6.88
C THR A 73 -5.51 8.40 5.88
N ALA A 74 -6.47 7.50 5.69
CA ALA A 74 -7.60 7.69 4.78
C ALA A 74 -8.41 8.95 5.17
N GLU A 75 -8.73 9.11 6.45
CA GLU A 75 -9.44 10.29 6.95
C GLU A 75 -8.71 11.60 6.63
N ALA A 76 -7.40 11.67 6.91
CA ALA A 76 -6.62 12.87 6.65
C ALA A 76 -6.51 13.19 5.14
N VAL A 77 -6.33 12.17 4.30
CA VAL A 77 -6.35 12.31 2.82
C VAL A 77 -7.70 12.82 2.33
N LEU A 78 -8.80 12.23 2.82
CA LEU A 78 -10.15 12.53 2.35
C LEU A 78 -10.67 13.90 2.77
N ARG A 79 -10.04 14.59 3.72
CA ARG A 79 -10.34 16.01 4.03
C ARG A 79 -10.16 16.92 2.81
N GLN A 80 -9.34 16.51 1.83
CA GLN A 80 -9.18 17.25 0.56
C GLN A 80 -10.30 16.98 -0.46
N PHE A 81 -11.21 16.06 -0.18
CA PHE A 81 -12.29 15.65 -1.08
C PHE A 81 -13.66 15.96 -0.46
N PRO A 82 -14.26 17.14 -0.72
CA PRO A 82 -15.50 17.57 -0.07
C PRO A 82 -16.68 16.61 -0.24
N ALA A 83 -16.69 15.84 -1.32
CA ALA A 83 -17.73 14.86 -1.62
C ALA A 83 -17.20 13.40 -1.57
N ALA A 84 -16.21 13.15 -0.70
CA ALA A 84 -15.66 11.81 -0.55
C ALA A 84 -16.74 10.79 -0.13
N PRO A 85 -16.77 9.59 -0.73
CA PRO A 85 -17.64 8.52 -0.28
C PRO A 85 -17.18 7.97 1.07
N ALA A 86 -18.05 7.20 1.71
CA ALA A 86 -17.68 6.45 2.90
C ALA A 86 -16.54 5.45 2.60
N VAL A 87 -15.61 5.32 3.54
CA VAL A 87 -14.52 4.34 3.46
C VAL A 87 -15.10 2.95 3.71
N ARG A 88 -14.82 2.00 2.81
CA ARG A 88 -15.14 0.59 2.96
C ARG A 88 -13.96 -0.14 3.58
N GLU A 89 -14.11 -0.58 4.82
CA GLU A 89 -13.07 -1.35 5.50
C GLU A 89 -13.13 -2.82 5.11
N THR A 90 -11.95 -3.43 4.90
CA THR A 90 -11.83 -4.86 4.66
C THR A 90 -10.57 -5.44 5.30
N ALA A 91 -10.72 -6.61 5.92
CA ALA A 91 -9.62 -7.36 6.51
C ALA A 91 -8.61 -7.86 5.46
N ASP A 92 -9.00 -7.95 4.19
CA ASP A 92 -8.12 -8.36 3.09
C ASP A 92 -6.95 -7.39 2.87
N LEU A 93 -7.08 -6.14 3.33
CA LEU A 93 -6.07 -5.10 3.24
C LEU A 93 -5.21 -4.95 4.51
N ARG A 94 -5.35 -5.80 5.54
CA ARG A 94 -4.49 -5.77 6.74
C ARG A 94 -3.03 -6.03 6.37
N GLU A 95 -2.11 -5.59 7.25
CA GLU A 95 -0.69 -5.96 7.12
C GLU A 95 -0.52 -7.46 7.33
N MET A 96 0.59 -8.00 6.85
CA MET A 96 1.01 -9.37 7.09
C MET A 96 1.08 -9.64 8.60
N GLU A 97 0.41 -10.68 9.06
CA GLU A 97 0.52 -11.09 10.46
C GLU A 97 1.92 -11.65 10.74
N LEU A 98 2.65 -10.96 11.62
CA LEU A 98 4.06 -11.27 11.87
C LEU A 98 4.26 -12.33 12.97
N GLY A 99 3.21 -12.89 13.53
CA GLY A 99 3.28 -14.01 14.49
C GLY A 99 4.40 -13.82 15.52
N LEU A 100 5.33 -14.78 15.58
CA LEU A 100 6.47 -14.74 16.52
C LEU A 100 7.51 -13.65 16.21
N LEU A 101 7.41 -12.96 15.07
CA LEU A 101 8.26 -11.82 14.74
C LEU A 101 7.72 -10.49 15.29
N GLU A 102 6.45 -10.44 15.72
CA GLU A 102 5.85 -9.23 16.29
C GLU A 102 6.66 -8.73 17.49
N GLY A 103 7.02 -7.44 17.48
CA GLY A 103 7.79 -6.82 18.54
C GLY A 103 9.31 -7.01 18.49
N LEU A 104 9.82 -7.87 17.61
CA LEU A 104 11.26 -8.02 17.43
C LEU A 104 11.86 -6.83 16.66
N THR A 105 13.10 -6.48 16.97
CA THR A 105 13.90 -5.65 16.10
C THR A 105 14.35 -6.44 14.86
N TRP A 106 14.74 -5.76 13.79
CA TRP A 106 15.32 -6.40 12.60
C TRP A 106 16.53 -7.27 12.92
N GLN A 107 17.36 -6.84 13.87
CA GLN A 107 18.53 -7.60 14.31
C GLN A 107 18.13 -8.87 15.06
N GLU A 108 17.17 -8.78 15.99
CA GLU A 108 16.66 -9.94 16.73
C GLU A 108 16.01 -10.95 15.77
N ARG A 109 15.21 -10.49 14.80
CA ARG A 109 14.64 -11.34 13.76
C ARG A 109 15.74 -12.06 12.98
N GLY A 110 16.76 -11.34 12.50
CA GLY A 110 17.87 -11.94 11.74
C GLY A 110 18.62 -13.03 12.52
N ARG A 111 18.71 -12.89 13.85
CA ARG A 111 19.33 -13.87 14.73
C ARG A 111 18.44 -15.07 15.06
N LEU A 112 17.16 -14.82 15.37
CA LEU A 112 16.24 -15.84 15.86
C LEU A 112 15.52 -16.58 14.73
N TYR A 113 15.27 -15.90 13.61
CA TYR A 113 14.53 -16.42 12.46
C TYR A 113 15.24 -16.07 11.14
N PRO A 114 16.49 -16.52 10.93
CA PRO A 114 17.30 -16.16 9.75
C PRO A 114 16.69 -16.65 8.44
N GLN A 115 15.84 -17.67 8.50
CA GLN A 115 15.13 -18.23 7.33
C GLN A 115 13.99 -17.32 6.85
N VAL A 116 13.48 -16.41 7.68
CA VAL A 116 12.39 -15.50 7.30
C VAL A 116 12.98 -14.20 6.77
N CYS A 117 12.94 -13.99 5.46
CA CYS A 117 13.44 -12.78 4.80
C CYS A 117 12.28 -12.04 4.14
N LEU A 118 11.76 -10.99 4.77
CA LEU A 118 10.65 -10.21 4.25
C LEU A 118 11.09 -9.15 3.22
N GLU A 119 12.37 -8.80 3.22
CA GLU A 119 12.94 -7.76 2.37
C GLU A 119 13.15 -8.24 0.93
N ARG A 120 13.78 -9.41 0.77
CA ARG A 120 14.21 -9.97 -0.53
C ARG A 120 13.67 -11.35 -0.86
N GLY A 121 13.09 -12.03 0.14
CA GLY A 121 12.53 -13.38 0.02
C GLY A 121 11.04 -13.41 0.37
N LEU A 122 10.31 -12.32 0.12
CA LEU A 122 8.89 -12.23 0.48
C LEU A 122 8.06 -13.32 -0.18
N SER A 123 8.35 -13.70 -1.42
CA SER A 123 7.62 -14.76 -2.14
C SER A 123 7.73 -16.14 -1.48
N GLU A 124 8.73 -16.33 -0.62
CA GLU A 124 8.99 -17.58 0.10
C GLU A 124 8.71 -17.44 1.60
N ALA A 125 8.19 -16.28 2.02
CA ALA A 125 7.99 -16.01 3.44
C ALA A 125 6.88 -16.90 4.01
N ASP A 126 7.22 -17.57 5.09
CA ASP A 126 6.32 -18.32 5.96
C ASP A 126 6.66 -17.95 7.40
N VAL A 127 5.82 -17.09 7.99
CA VAL A 127 6.11 -16.52 9.30
C VAL A 127 5.57 -17.43 10.41
N PRO A 128 6.43 -17.92 11.31
CA PRO A 128 5.97 -18.80 12.39
C PRO A 128 4.89 -18.14 13.25
N GLY A 129 3.71 -18.78 13.30
CA GLY A 129 2.54 -18.26 14.02
C GLY A 129 1.89 -17.01 13.38
N GLY A 130 2.29 -16.67 12.17
CA GLY A 130 1.75 -15.56 11.38
C GLY A 130 1.22 -16.02 10.03
N GLU A 131 1.29 -15.12 9.02
CA GLU A 131 0.90 -15.41 7.64
C GLU A 131 2.09 -15.86 6.80
N SER A 132 1.83 -16.74 5.83
CA SER A 132 2.73 -17.01 4.71
C SER A 132 2.47 -16.00 3.57
N PHE A 133 3.41 -15.94 2.61
CA PHE A 133 3.17 -15.22 1.35
C PHE A 133 1.88 -15.68 0.65
N GLY A 134 1.62 -16.99 0.64
CA GLY A 134 0.42 -17.56 0.03
C GLY A 134 -0.87 -17.07 0.67
N ASP A 135 -0.88 -16.83 2.00
CA ASP A 135 -2.04 -16.31 2.71
C ASP A 135 -2.34 -14.87 2.27
N ILE A 136 -1.32 -14.01 2.22
CA ILE A 136 -1.48 -12.63 1.77
C ILE A 136 -1.92 -12.59 0.30
N ARG A 137 -1.28 -13.39 -0.55
CA ARG A 137 -1.62 -13.47 -1.96
C ARG A 137 -3.09 -13.84 -2.16
N ARG A 138 -3.60 -14.83 -1.41
CA ARG A 138 -5.02 -15.23 -1.47
C ARG A 138 -5.96 -14.09 -1.08
N ARG A 139 -5.69 -13.35 0.02
CA ARG A 139 -6.56 -12.24 0.42
C ARG A 139 -6.45 -11.04 -0.52
N CYS A 140 -5.29 -10.78 -1.11
CA CYS A 140 -5.15 -9.76 -2.16
C CYS A 140 -5.96 -10.13 -3.42
N SER A 141 -5.91 -11.41 -3.87
CA SER A 141 -6.73 -11.89 -4.98
C SER A 141 -8.23 -11.74 -4.68
N ARG A 142 -8.66 -12.14 -3.48
CA ARG A 142 -10.06 -11.98 -3.04
C ARG A 142 -10.49 -10.51 -3.04
N PHE A 143 -9.65 -9.58 -2.57
CA PHE A 143 -9.94 -8.14 -2.62
C PHE A 143 -10.16 -7.67 -4.08
N ILE A 144 -9.30 -8.09 -5.01
CA ILE A 144 -9.43 -7.75 -6.43
C ILE A 144 -10.75 -8.27 -6.99
N GLU A 145 -11.05 -9.54 -6.76
CA GLU A 145 -12.23 -10.22 -7.32
C GLU A 145 -13.55 -9.71 -6.73
N GLN A 146 -13.61 -9.46 -5.43
CA GLN A 146 -14.86 -9.15 -4.74
C GLN A 146 -15.10 -7.65 -4.53
N SER A 147 -14.04 -6.86 -4.43
CA SER A 147 -14.15 -5.44 -4.10
C SER A 147 -13.77 -4.54 -5.28
N LEU A 148 -12.62 -4.78 -5.90
CA LEU A 148 -12.12 -3.94 -6.97
C LEU A 148 -12.90 -4.16 -8.27
N ALA A 149 -13.12 -5.41 -8.66
CA ALA A 149 -13.88 -5.76 -9.87
C ALA A 149 -15.35 -5.30 -9.82
N ALA A 150 -15.89 -5.04 -8.63
CA ALA A 150 -17.25 -4.49 -8.48
C ALA A 150 -17.32 -2.96 -8.71
N CYS A 151 -16.18 -2.28 -8.88
CA CYS A 151 -16.15 -0.86 -9.18
C CYS A 151 -16.31 -0.63 -10.69
N PRO A 152 -17.00 0.47 -11.12
CA PRO A 152 -17.08 0.82 -12.54
C PRO A 152 -15.71 1.10 -13.15
N GLU A 153 -15.54 0.80 -14.44
CA GLU A 153 -14.27 1.05 -15.17
C GLU A 153 -13.84 2.52 -15.18
N SER A 154 -14.80 3.43 -15.18
CA SER A 154 -14.53 4.88 -15.12
C SER A 154 -14.24 5.39 -13.71
N ALA A 155 -14.13 4.50 -12.71
CA ALA A 155 -13.87 4.89 -11.34
C ALA A 155 -12.40 5.22 -11.07
N ALA A 156 -12.18 6.09 -10.10
CA ALA A 156 -10.93 6.17 -9.36
C ALA A 156 -11.10 5.45 -8.02
N VAL A 157 -10.17 4.57 -7.71
CA VAL A 157 -10.22 3.74 -6.49
C VAL A 157 -9.01 4.05 -5.61
N LEU A 158 -9.22 4.52 -4.39
CA LEU A 158 -8.19 4.70 -3.39
C LEU A 158 -8.16 3.49 -2.45
N VAL A 159 -6.99 2.89 -2.27
CA VAL A 159 -6.77 1.72 -1.42
C VAL A 159 -5.71 2.04 -0.39
N PHE A 160 -6.11 2.16 0.88
CA PHE A 160 -5.22 2.41 1.99
C PHE A 160 -4.84 1.11 2.70
N SER A 161 -3.54 0.80 2.73
CA SER A 161 -3.04 -0.46 3.29
C SER A 161 -1.60 -0.30 3.81
N HIS A 162 -0.79 -1.35 3.77
CA HIS A 162 0.49 -1.48 4.46
C HIS A 162 1.61 -1.90 3.52
N GLY A 163 2.84 -1.84 4.00
CA GLY A 163 4.02 -2.04 3.18
C GLY A 163 4.09 -3.38 2.47
N ILE A 164 3.96 -4.48 3.22
CA ILE A 164 4.05 -5.84 2.64
C ILE A 164 2.81 -6.13 1.79
N THR A 165 1.62 -5.86 2.33
CA THR A 165 0.36 -6.14 1.63
C THR A 165 0.28 -5.39 0.30
N LEU A 166 0.70 -4.13 0.23
CA LEU A 166 0.67 -3.38 -1.03
C LEU A 166 1.69 -3.89 -2.05
N ARG A 167 2.87 -4.37 -1.63
CA ARG A 167 3.81 -5.04 -2.55
C ARG A 167 3.17 -6.26 -3.19
N VAL A 168 2.52 -7.11 -2.38
CA VAL A 168 1.84 -8.31 -2.87
C VAL A 168 0.65 -7.93 -3.76
N LEU A 169 -0.18 -6.98 -3.34
CA LEU A 169 -1.33 -6.52 -4.12
C LEU A 169 -0.90 -5.93 -5.48
N THR A 170 0.18 -5.14 -5.50
CA THR A 170 0.76 -4.62 -6.74
C THR A 170 1.20 -5.75 -7.66
N ASN A 171 1.91 -6.75 -7.12
CA ASN A 171 2.38 -7.89 -7.91
C ASN A 171 1.23 -8.70 -8.52
N VAL A 172 0.19 -8.96 -7.72
CA VAL A 172 -1.01 -9.70 -8.16
C VAL A 172 -1.79 -8.90 -9.21
N LEU A 173 -2.03 -7.60 -9.00
CA LEU A 173 -2.72 -6.74 -9.97
C LEU A 173 -2.01 -6.71 -11.32
N LEU A 174 -0.68 -6.66 -11.31
CA LEU A 174 0.12 -6.65 -12.53
C LEU A 174 0.26 -8.02 -13.19
N GLY A 175 -0.34 -9.08 -12.62
CA GLY A 175 -0.27 -10.44 -13.17
C GLY A 175 1.14 -11.00 -13.22
N ARG A 176 2.05 -10.55 -12.34
CA ARG A 176 3.46 -10.96 -12.36
C ARG A 176 3.69 -12.28 -11.62
N PRO A 177 4.75 -13.04 -11.98
CA PRO A 177 5.17 -14.20 -11.20
C PRO A 177 5.40 -13.83 -9.71
N ASP A 178 5.16 -14.76 -8.81
CA ASP A 178 5.24 -14.51 -7.36
C ASP A 178 6.65 -14.02 -6.94
N GLY A 179 7.71 -14.54 -7.54
CA GLY A 179 9.09 -14.12 -7.29
C GLY A 179 9.39 -12.65 -7.61
N ASP A 180 8.62 -12.03 -8.50
CA ASP A 180 8.80 -10.62 -8.86
C ASP A 180 8.43 -9.65 -7.75
N VAL A 181 7.65 -10.09 -6.74
CA VAL A 181 7.37 -9.28 -5.55
C VAL A 181 8.66 -8.89 -4.81
N ASN A 182 9.68 -9.74 -4.90
CA ASN A 182 10.98 -9.50 -4.24
C ASN A 182 11.75 -8.33 -4.87
N ARG A 183 11.40 -7.94 -6.09
CA ARG A 183 11.99 -6.83 -6.84
C ARG A 183 11.27 -5.50 -6.56
N LEU A 184 10.06 -5.52 -5.99
CA LEU A 184 9.35 -4.31 -5.63
C LEU A 184 10.00 -3.67 -4.40
N ASN A 185 10.34 -2.39 -4.51
CA ASN A 185 10.87 -1.63 -3.39
C ASN A 185 9.91 -1.59 -2.22
N TRP A 186 10.46 -1.41 -1.02
CA TRP A 186 9.65 -1.10 0.15
C TRP A 186 8.92 0.22 -0.07
N MET A 187 7.60 0.22 0.08
CA MET A 187 6.81 1.43 -0.10
C MET A 187 7.04 2.42 1.03
N GLU A 188 7.34 3.67 0.70
CA GLU A 188 7.47 4.76 1.66
C GLU A 188 6.12 5.09 2.31
N HIS A 189 6.13 5.76 3.47
CA HIS A 189 4.89 6.21 4.10
C HIS A 189 4.14 7.18 3.18
N THR A 190 2.85 6.95 3.00
CA THR A 190 1.96 7.65 2.07
C THR A 190 2.37 7.61 0.60
N ALA A 191 3.39 6.83 0.24
CA ALA A 191 3.72 6.65 -1.16
C ALA A 191 2.52 6.14 -1.95
N ILE A 192 2.40 6.62 -3.17
CA ILE A 192 1.30 6.36 -4.09
C ILE A 192 1.81 5.46 -5.22
N THR A 193 1.15 4.34 -5.42
CA THR A 193 1.32 3.51 -6.62
C THR A 193 0.03 3.62 -7.42
N GLU A 194 0.10 4.14 -8.64
CA GLU A 194 -1.03 4.22 -9.55
C GLU A 194 -0.96 3.11 -10.59
N ILE A 195 -2.07 2.38 -10.72
CA ILE A 195 -2.23 1.27 -11.67
C ILE A 195 -3.48 1.55 -12.51
N ALA A 196 -3.33 1.49 -13.84
CA ALA A 196 -4.45 1.43 -14.77
C ALA A 196 -4.89 -0.03 -14.89
N TYR A 197 -6.12 -0.33 -14.44
CA TYR A 197 -6.68 -1.68 -14.35
C TYR A 197 -7.90 -1.84 -15.26
N ASP A 198 -7.86 -2.85 -16.15
CA ASP A 198 -8.98 -3.30 -16.97
C ASP A 198 -9.65 -4.50 -16.29
N ALA A 199 -10.79 -4.25 -15.66
CA ALA A 199 -11.50 -5.29 -14.92
C ALA A 199 -12.12 -6.35 -15.84
N GLN A 200 -12.47 -6.01 -17.10
CA GLN A 200 -13.06 -6.95 -18.06
C GLN A 200 -12.02 -7.95 -18.57
N ARG A 201 -10.78 -7.47 -18.81
CA ARG A 201 -9.69 -8.31 -19.30
C ARG A 201 -8.85 -8.90 -18.19
N GLY A 202 -8.99 -8.41 -16.95
CA GLY A 202 -8.14 -8.78 -15.84
C GLY A 202 -6.66 -8.36 -16.05
N THR A 203 -6.43 -7.29 -16.82
CA THR A 203 -5.08 -6.80 -17.14
C THR A 203 -4.81 -5.46 -16.49
N ALA A 204 -3.55 -5.22 -16.15
CA ALA A 204 -3.14 -3.98 -15.50
C ALA A 204 -1.78 -3.51 -16.01
N ARG A 205 -1.58 -2.19 -15.99
CA ARG A 205 -0.28 -1.57 -16.24
C ARG A 205 0.05 -0.54 -15.16
N PRO A 206 1.31 -0.46 -14.72
CA PRO A 206 1.71 0.58 -13.78
C PRO A 206 1.72 1.94 -14.49
N VAL A 207 1.26 2.98 -13.80
CA VAL A 207 1.42 4.39 -14.20
C VAL A 207 2.59 5.00 -13.43
N CYS A 208 2.62 4.78 -12.12
CA CYS A 208 3.78 5.05 -11.27
C CYS A 208 3.83 4.03 -10.12
N ILE A 209 5.01 3.77 -9.59
CA ILE A 209 5.19 2.88 -8.43
C ILE A 209 5.96 3.62 -7.34
N ASN A 210 5.42 3.58 -6.11
CA ASN A 210 6.07 4.13 -4.91
C ASN A 210 6.44 5.63 -5.07
N ASP A 211 5.57 6.43 -5.65
CA ASP A 211 5.76 7.88 -5.76
C ASP A 211 5.48 8.57 -4.41
N TYR A 212 6.49 9.19 -3.84
CA TYR A 212 6.42 10.00 -2.61
C TYR A 212 6.93 11.42 -2.80
N THR A 213 6.86 11.93 -4.03
CA THR A 213 7.35 13.28 -4.38
C THR A 213 6.64 14.39 -3.62
N HIS A 214 5.39 14.16 -3.19
CA HIS A 214 4.63 15.06 -2.31
C HIS A 214 5.24 15.24 -0.91
N LEU A 215 6.21 14.40 -0.52
CA LEU A 215 6.90 14.48 0.77
C LEU A 215 8.26 15.20 0.71
N LYS A 216 8.69 15.73 -0.44
CA LYS A 216 10.04 16.32 -0.61
C LYS A 216 10.41 17.32 0.47
N GLU A 217 9.46 18.12 0.95
CA GLU A 217 9.66 19.11 2.00
C GLU A 217 9.64 18.54 3.44
N LEU A 218 9.12 17.31 3.61
CA LEU A 218 9.02 16.61 4.90
C LEU A 218 10.10 15.55 5.08
N CYS A 219 10.82 15.21 4.03
CA CYS A 219 11.94 14.28 4.06
C CYS A 219 13.18 15.01 4.61
N THR A 220 13.34 15.02 5.92
CA THR A 220 14.66 15.22 6.53
C THR A 220 15.50 13.96 6.31
N ALA A 221 16.82 14.14 6.14
CA ALA A 221 17.80 13.13 5.72
C ALA A 221 17.96 11.88 6.63
N ASP A 222 17.09 11.70 7.62
CA ASP A 222 17.25 10.70 8.69
C ASP A 222 16.40 9.43 8.54
N TYR A 223 15.81 9.18 7.37
CA TYR A 223 15.28 7.85 7.10
C TYR A 223 16.46 6.94 6.72
N PRO A 224 16.69 5.84 7.46
CA PRO A 224 17.53 4.80 6.94
C PRO A 224 16.90 4.39 5.59
N ARG A 225 17.61 4.64 4.51
CA ARG A 225 17.26 4.16 3.17
C ARG A 225 17.34 2.65 3.21
N TRP A 226 16.28 1.99 3.65
CA TRP A 226 16.18 0.55 3.61
C TRP A 226 16.15 0.14 2.14
N GLY A 227 17.34 -0.27 1.66
CA GLY A 227 17.53 -0.91 0.39
C GLY A 227 17.03 -0.10 -0.81
N LEU A 228 17.87 0.82 -1.28
CA LEU A 228 17.89 1.18 -2.67
C LEU A 228 18.05 -0.10 -3.48
N PHE A 229 16.96 -0.64 -3.97
CA PHE A 229 16.99 -1.50 -5.15
C PHE A 229 16.93 -0.55 -6.35
N ALA A 230 18.05 0.15 -6.60
CA ALA A 230 18.36 0.71 -7.88
C ALA A 230 18.42 -0.48 -8.85
N ASP A 231 18.01 -0.25 -10.08
CA ASP A 231 18.04 -1.13 -11.24
C ASP A 231 16.77 -1.97 -11.46
N MET A 232 15.67 -1.27 -11.69
CA MET A 232 14.62 -1.80 -12.55
C MET A 232 14.31 -0.77 -13.62
N GLU A 233 14.82 -0.99 -14.80
CA GLU A 233 14.26 -0.41 -16.02
C GLU A 233 12.84 -0.96 -16.19
N TYR A 234 11.88 -0.05 -16.39
CA TYR A 234 10.46 -0.33 -16.61
C TYR A 234 10.19 -0.49 -18.11
#